data_a4e45dc505b73f4df45e14f628b2c74a
#
_entry.id   a4e45dc505b73f4df45e14f628b2c74a
#
_cell.length_a   1.000
_cell.length_b   1.000
_cell.length_c   1.000
_cell.angle_alpha   90.00
_cell.angle_beta   90.00
_cell.angle_gamma   90.00
#
_symmetry.space_group_name_H-M   'P 1'
#
loop_
_entity.id
_entity.type
_entity.pdbx_description
1 polymer ?
#
loop_
_entity_poly.entity_id
_entity_poly.type
_entity_poly.pdbx_seq_one_letter_code
_entity_poly.pdbx_strand_id
1 'polypeptide(L)' 'MIQTIIDKFKKYMTDNSLTQGQAAELIKISRTHLNKVLNGKETPSMAILMRMEEQMNG' A
#
# COMPACT_ATOMS: atom_id res chain seq x y z
N MET A 1 -3.77 -8.82 -10.80
CA MET A 1 -4.22 -9.22 -9.46
C MET A 1 -3.47 -8.44 -8.39
N ILE A 2 -2.27 -8.91 -8.00
CA ILE A 2 -1.46 -8.19 -7.00
C ILE A 2 -1.12 -6.79 -7.49
N GLN A 3 -0.68 -6.68 -8.73
CA GLN A 3 -0.31 -5.38 -9.28
C GLN A 3 -1.50 -4.43 -9.34
N THR A 4 -2.70 -4.96 -9.59
CA THR A 4 -3.92 -4.15 -9.62
C THR A 4 -4.18 -3.52 -8.25
N ILE A 5 -4.02 -4.29 -7.17
CA ILE A 5 -4.22 -3.77 -5.82
C ILE A 5 -3.18 -2.72 -5.50
N ILE A 6 -1.93 -2.95 -5.87
CA ILE A 6 -0.85 -2.00 -5.65
C ILE A 6 -1.12 -0.70 -6.40
N ASP A 7 -1.54 -0.79 -7.67
CA ASP A 7 -1.82 0.39 -8.47
C ASP A 7 -2.99 1.20 -7.89
N LYS A 8 -4.03 0.51 -7.44
CA LYS A 8 -5.17 1.16 -6.79
C LYS A 8 -4.74 1.85 -5.50
N PHE A 9 -3.86 1.22 -4.75
CA PHE A 9 -3.38 1.81 -3.50
C PHE A 9 -2.52 3.04 -3.76
N LYS A 10 -1.70 3.02 -4.82
CA LYS A 10 -0.94 4.22 -5.22
C LYS A 10 -1.87 5.37 -5.53
N LYS A 11 -2.94 5.11 -6.27
CA LYS A 11 -3.93 6.12 -6.59
C LYS A 11 -4.63 6.63 -5.34
N TYR A 12 -4.98 5.73 -4.44
CA TYR A 12 -5.58 6.08 -3.17
C TYR A 12 -4.68 7.02 -2.38
N MET A 13 -3.38 6.73 -2.33
CA MET A 13 -2.42 7.60 -1.64
C MET A 13 -2.41 8.99 -2.27
N THR A 14 -2.36 9.07 -3.60
CA THR A 14 -2.36 10.34 -4.31
C THR A 14 -3.65 11.11 -4.06
N ASP A 15 -4.79 10.44 -4.19
CA ASP A 15 -6.10 11.06 -4.02
C ASP A 15 -6.31 11.62 -2.61
N ASN A 16 -5.66 11.02 -1.62
CA ASN A 16 -5.79 11.43 -0.23
C ASN A 16 -4.57 12.21 0.27
N SER A 17 -3.67 12.56 -0.62
CA SER A 17 -2.45 13.32 -0.29
C SER A 17 -1.63 12.66 0.82
N LEU A 18 -1.51 11.34 0.77
CA LEU A 18 -0.75 10.58 1.76
C LEU A 18 0.71 10.44 1.36
N THR A 19 1.60 10.63 2.32
CA THR A 19 3.00 10.26 2.13
C THR A 19 3.14 8.76 2.31
N GLN A 20 4.29 8.21 1.88
CA GLN A 20 4.56 6.80 2.09
C GLN A 20 4.58 6.44 3.58
N GLY A 21 5.13 7.33 4.42
CA GLY A 21 5.13 7.10 5.86
C GLY A 21 3.73 7.03 6.44
N GLN A 22 2.86 7.96 6.02
CA GLN A 22 1.48 7.96 6.48
C GLN A 22 0.73 6.71 6.02
N ALA A 23 0.89 6.34 4.75
CA ALA A 23 0.23 5.16 4.21
C ALA A 23 0.74 3.88 4.89
N ALA A 24 2.04 3.81 5.15
CA ALA A 24 2.62 2.65 5.83
C ALA A 24 2.03 2.48 7.22
N GLU A 25 1.84 3.58 7.95
CA GLU A 25 1.21 3.53 9.27
C GLU A 25 -0.22 3.00 9.18
N LEU A 26 -0.96 3.42 8.17
CA LEU A 26 -2.35 2.98 8.01
C LEU A 26 -2.46 1.47 7.79
N ILE A 27 -1.51 0.89 7.07
CA ILE A 27 -1.52 -0.55 6.82
C ILE A 27 -0.53 -1.31 7.70
N LYS A 28 0.06 -0.60 8.69
CA LYS A 28 0.87 -1.20 9.76
C LYS A 28 2.12 -1.93 9.28
N ILE A 29 2.82 -1.31 8.33
CA ILE A 29 4.13 -1.80 7.88
C ILE A 29 5.11 -0.62 7.93
N SER A 30 6.41 -0.92 7.78
CA SER A 30 7.41 0.14 7.77
C SER A 30 7.35 0.91 6.44
N ARG A 31 7.79 2.17 6.47
CA ARG A 31 7.87 2.97 5.26
C ARG A 31 8.81 2.34 4.24
N THR A 32 9.93 1.79 4.72
CA THR A 32 10.90 1.13 3.83
C THR A 32 10.25 -0.06 3.12
N HIS A 33 9.48 -0.85 3.85
CA HIS A 33 8.79 -2.01 3.26
C HIS A 33 7.78 -1.54 2.22
N LEU A 34 6.99 -0.53 2.54
CA LEU A 34 6.00 -0.01 1.60
C LEU A 34 6.67 0.50 0.33
N ASN A 35 7.79 1.22 0.48
CA ASN A 35 8.55 1.71 -0.67
C ASN A 35 8.95 0.57 -1.60
N LYS A 36 9.45 -0.53 -1.05
CA LYS A 36 9.86 -1.69 -1.84
C LYS A 36 8.67 -2.33 -2.55
N VAL A 37 7.54 -2.44 -1.85
CA VAL A 37 6.33 -2.99 -2.44
C VAL A 37 5.83 -2.13 -3.59
N LEU A 38 5.79 -0.81 -3.40
CA LEU A 38 5.29 0.10 -4.43
C LEU A 38 6.22 0.13 -5.66
N ASN A 39 7.49 -0.09 -5.46
CA ASN A 39 8.47 -0.08 -6.56
C ASN A 39 8.68 -1.45 -7.20
N GLY A 40 7.92 -2.45 -6.79
CA GLY A 40 8.01 -3.78 -7.38
C GLY A 40 9.24 -4.58 -6.95
N LYS A 41 9.94 -4.13 -5.92
CA LYS A 41 11.14 -4.81 -5.43
C LYS A 41 10.82 -5.93 -4.46
N GLU A 42 9.62 -5.93 -3.94
CA GLU A 42 9.20 -6.93 -2.95
C GLU A 42 7.73 -7.25 -3.17
N THR A 43 7.39 -8.53 -3.14
CA THR A 43 6.00 -8.96 -3.29
C THR A 43 5.32 -8.88 -1.93
N PRO A 44 4.19 -8.15 -1.83
CA PRO A 44 3.48 -8.04 -0.55
C PRO A 44 2.83 -9.38 -0.17
N SER A 45 2.76 -9.63 1.13
CA SER A 45 2.05 -10.80 1.63
C SER A 45 0.55 -10.61 1.47
N MET A 46 -0.21 -11.70 1.56
CA MET A 46 -1.67 -11.63 1.50
C MET A 46 -2.21 -10.71 2.59
N ALA A 47 -1.63 -10.75 3.79
CA ALA A 47 -2.07 -9.90 4.88
C ALA A 47 -1.92 -8.42 4.54
N ILE A 48 -0.80 -8.05 3.90
CA ILE A 48 -0.59 -6.66 3.48
C ILE A 48 -1.59 -6.26 2.42
N LEU A 49 -1.83 -7.13 1.43
CA LEU A 49 -2.81 -6.87 0.39
C LEU A 49 -4.21 -6.66 0.97
N MET A 50 -4.58 -7.47 1.94
CA MET A 50 -5.88 -7.34 2.60
C MET A 50 -5.99 -6.01 3.35
N ARG A 51 -4.91 -5.59 4.02
CA ARG A 51 -4.89 -4.32 4.72
C ARG A 51 -5.02 -3.15 3.75
N MET A 52 -4.37 -3.23 2.60
CA MET A 52 -4.50 -2.22 1.56
C MET A 52 -5.95 -2.11 1.08
N GLU A 53 -6.58 -3.26 0.80
CA GLU A 53 -7.97 -3.27 0.35
C GLU A 53 -8.90 -2.73 1.41
N GLU A 54 -8.72 -3.12 2.66
CA GLU A 54 -9.55 -2.62 3.76
C GLU A 54 -9.42 -1.11 3.89
N GLN A 55 -8.22 -0.58 3.75
CA GLN A 55 -7.99 0.85 3.85
C GLN A 55 -8.70 1.60 2.73
N MET A 56 -8.65 1.06 1.52
CA MET A 56 -9.30 1.68 0.37
C MET A 56 -10.82 1.59 0.44
N ASN A 57 -11.35 0.53 1.02
CA ASN A 57 -12.79 0.30 1.11
C ASN A 57 -13.42 0.86 2.38
N GLY A 58 -12.60 1.23 3.34
CA GLY A 58 -13.05 1.78 4.60
C GLY A 58 -13.24 3.25 4.52
#